data_d6aa223fcf5840f02d1397ea0bb12962
#
_entry.id   d6aa223fcf5840f02d1397ea0bb12962
#
_cell.length_a   1.000
_cell.length_b   1.000
_cell.length_c   1.000
_cell.angle_alpha   90.00
_cell.angle_beta   90.00
_cell.angle_gamma   90.00
#
_symmetry.space_group_name_H-M   'P 1'
#
loop_
_entity.id
_entity.type
_entity.pdbx_description
1 polymer ?
#
loop_
_entity_poly.entity_id
_entity_poly.type
_entity_poly.pdbx_seq_one_letter_code
_entity_poly.pdbx_strand_id
1 'polypeptide(L)'
;SHRTTALRTPKVSKEDRESLYSDLIDDTKLYVETALFAATYLEGINDPKAYLLSFDLRAYAERALCVVDQTERRVFDAEKLSPSQKLVSIFEPHTDILCKRDSVVYGHKVCLSFGKTGLVLAAEVLRGNPADSTLTEGAIEQVQSNSGKTPHDVAMDRGFASRKNVLDVKDLGVQRVDFGEGRGIDTEKACGNRRIRRKLRRFRAGAEGLISWLKRSLQMRESR
;
A
#
# COMPACT_ATOMS: atom_id res chain seq x y z
N SER A 1 25.77 -6.60 -4.44
CA SER A 1 26.77 -6.48 -5.48
C SER A 1 27.38 -5.09 -5.45
N HIS A 2 28.66 -4.95 -5.84
CA HIS A 2 29.39 -3.66 -5.87
C HIS A 2 28.68 -2.62 -6.76
N ARG A 3 28.07 -3.05 -7.86
CA ARG A 3 27.34 -2.16 -8.82
C ARG A 3 26.12 -1.50 -8.16
N THR A 4 25.32 -2.23 -7.42
CA THR A 4 24.14 -1.67 -6.74
C THR A 4 24.50 -0.72 -5.60
N THR A 5 25.66 -0.90 -4.97
CA THR A 5 26.18 0.02 -3.96
C THR A 5 26.65 1.32 -4.62
N ALA A 6 27.34 1.25 -5.76
CA ALA A 6 27.78 2.41 -6.52
C ALA A 6 26.61 3.30 -6.97
N LEU A 7 25.52 2.70 -7.46
CA LEU A 7 24.32 3.43 -7.88
C LEU A 7 23.62 4.21 -6.74
N ARG A 8 23.83 3.82 -5.47
CA ARG A 8 23.30 4.51 -4.29
C ARG A 8 24.18 5.65 -3.79
N THR A 9 25.38 5.80 -4.34
CA THR A 9 26.34 6.81 -3.88
C THR A 9 26.05 8.16 -4.51
N PRO A 10 25.85 9.25 -3.75
CA PRO A 10 25.50 10.58 -4.29
C PRO A 10 26.59 11.22 -5.18
N LYS A 11 27.82 10.70 -5.12
CA LYS A 11 29.02 11.27 -5.79
C LYS A 11 29.34 10.66 -7.15
N VAL A 12 28.50 9.75 -7.70
CA VAL A 12 28.72 9.13 -9.01
C VAL A 12 28.31 10.13 -10.10
N SER A 13 29.15 10.31 -11.13
CA SER A 13 28.83 11.16 -12.28
C SER A 13 27.59 10.64 -13.04
N LYS A 14 27.00 11.47 -13.90
CA LYS A 14 25.85 11.05 -14.70
C LYS A 14 26.25 9.93 -15.66
N GLU A 15 27.38 10.12 -16.33
CA GLU A 15 27.92 9.18 -17.33
C GLU A 15 28.26 7.81 -16.67
N ASP A 16 28.96 7.83 -15.53
CA ASP A 16 29.27 6.60 -14.80
C ASP A 16 28.00 5.88 -14.34
N ARG A 17 26.97 6.65 -13.95
CA ARG A 17 25.69 6.08 -13.54
C ARG A 17 24.95 5.42 -14.72
N GLU A 18 24.92 6.08 -15.87
CA GLU A 18 24.33 5.54 -17.10
C GLU A 18 25.05 4.26 -17.53
N SER A 19 26.40 4.23 -17.49
CA SER A 19 27.17 3.03 -17.76
C SER A 19 26.85 1.87 -16.82
N LEU A 20 26.76 2.14 -15.51
CA LEU A 20 26.39 1.11 -14.51
C LEU A 20 24.97 0.57 -14.72
N TYR A 21 24.02 1.42 -15.16
CA TYR A 21 22.69 0.96 -15.50
C TYR A 21 22.69 0.13 -16.79
N SER A 22 23.47 0.50 -17.81
CA SER A 22 23.62 -0.29 -19.03
C SER A 22 24.11 -1.70 -18.72
N ASP A 23 25.21 -1.82 -17.97
CA ASP A 23 25.76 -3.12 -17.55
C ASP A 23 24.72 -3.96 -16.77
N LEU A 24 23.94 -3.33 -15.88
CA LEU A 24 22.93 -4.03 -15.09
C LEU A 24 21.76 -4.51 -15.94
N ILE A 25 21.38 -3.73 -16.95
CA ILE A 25 20.34 -4.08 -17.91
C ILE A 25 20.78 -5.27 -18.75
N ASP A 26 22.02 -5.24 -19.27
CA ASP A 26 22.57 -6.33 -20.08
C ASP A 26 22.67 -7.63 -19.28
N ASP A 27 23.20 -7.57 -18.05
CA ASP A 27 23.20 -8.72 -17.13
C ASP A 27 21.77 -9.25 -16.91
N THR A 28 20.79 -8.34 -16.70
CA THR A 28 19.40 -8.74 -16.48
C THR A 28 18.80 -9.42 -17.71
N LYS A 29 19.02 -8.88 -18.90
CA LYS A 29 18.57 -9.49 -20.17
C LYS A 29 19.14 -10.90 -20.34
N LEU A 30 20.43 -11.11 -20.05
CA LEU A 30 21.06 -12.43 -20.09
C LEU A 30 20.41 -13.43 -19.11
N TYR A 31 20.11 -12.99 -17.87
CA TYR A 31 19.39 -13.85 -16.92
C TYR A 31 17.96 -14.17 -17.36
N VAL A 32 17.28 -13.21 -18.00
CA VAL A 32 15.94 -13.44 -18.57
C VAL A 32 15.99 -14.48 -19.67
N GLU A 33 16.93 -14.38 -20.61
CA GLU A 33 17.13 -15.37 -21.69
C GLU A 33 17.39 -16.77 -21.12
N THR A 34 18.26 -16.85 -20.10
CA THR A 34 18.56 -18.11 -19.41
C THR A 34 17.33 -18.70 -18.73
N ALA A 35 16.51 -17.85 -18.07
CA ALA A 35 15.27 -18.27 -17.41
C ALA A 35 14.22 -18.77 -18.43
N LEU A 36 14.09 -18.09 -19.57
CA LEU A 36 13.17 -18.50 -20.63
C LEU A 36 13.61 -19.82 -21.30
N PHE A 37 14.91 -20.01 -21.51
CA PHE A 37 15.46 -21.28 -21.99
C PHE A 37 15.16 -22.41 -21.00
N ALA A 38 15.41 -22.20 -19.70
CA ALA A 38 15.10 -23.17 -18.66
C ALA A 38 13.60 -23.47 -18.58
N ALA A 39 12.74 -22.46 -18.73
CA ALA A 39 11.28 -22.64 -18.74
C ALA A 39 10.85 -23.55 -19.92
N THR A 40 11.39 -23.31 -21.11
CA THR A 40 11.11 -24.13 -22.29
C THR A 40 11.57 -25.57 -22.11
N TYR A 41 12.74 -25.78 -21.49
CA TYR A 41 13.21 -27.13 -21.17
C TYR A 41 12.27 -27.85 -20.17
N LEU A 42 11.83 -27.14 -19.11
CA LEU A 42 10.92 -27.70 -18.11
C LEU A 42 9.54 -28.04 -18.66
N GLU A 43 9.03 -27.30 -19.65
CA GLU A 43 7.78 -27.59 -20.34
C GLU A 43 7.83 -28.91 -21.11
N GLY A 44 9.01 -29.33 -21.58
CA GLY A 44 9.25 -30.62 -22.25
C GLY A 44 9.29 -31.81 -21.28
N ILE A 45 9.34 -31.57 -19.96
CA ILE A 45 9.37 -32.62 -18.94
C ILE A 45 7.91 -32.98 -18.57
N ASN A 46 7.58 -34.28 -18.65
CA ASN A 46 6.25 -34.75 -18.26
C ASN A 46 6.11 -34.85 -16.73
N ASP A 47 6.20 -33.70 -16.05
CA ASP A 47 6.00 -33.55 -14.60
C ASP A 47 5.21 -32.26 -14.29
N PRO A 48 4.08 -32.34 -13.60
CA PRO A 48 3.29 -31.18 -13.23
C PRO A 48 4.06 -30.10 -12.43
N LYS A 49 5.05 -30.49 -11.61
CA LYS A 49 5.88 -29.56 -10.87
C LYS A 49 6.84 -28.81 -11.80
N ALA A 50 7.43 -29.49 -12.77
CA ALA A 50 8.27 -28.87 -13.78
C ALA A 50 7.46 -27.83 -14.60
N TYR A 51 6.23 -28.18 -14.97
CA TYR A 51 5.33 -27.28 -15.68
C TYR A 51 4.99 -26.03 -14.86
N LEU A 52 4.63 -26.16 -13.57
CA LEU A 52 4.37 -25.01 -12.69
C LEU A 52 5.61 -24.10 -12.54
N LEU A 53 6.80 -24.71 -12.40
CA LEU A 53 8.04 -23.94 -12.30
C LEU A 53 8.35 -23.19 -13.61
N SER A 54 8.06 -23.77 -14.77
CA SER A 54 8.23 -23.06 -16.05
C SER A 54 7.34 -21.84 -16.14
N PHE A 55 6.10 -21.93 -15.66
CA PHE A 55 5.17 -20.81 -15.62
C PHE A 55 5.69 -19.68 -14.70
N ASP A 56 6.19 -20.02 -13.51
CA ASP A 56 6.78 -19.04 -12.60
C ASP A 56 8.00 -18.37 -13.22
N LEU A 57 8.89 -19.12 -13.86
CA LEU A 57 10.06 -18.56 -14.53
C LEU A 57 9.70 -17.57 -15.62
N ARG A 58 8.70 -17.87 -16.46
CA ARG A 58 8.20 -16.93 -17.48
C ARG A 58 7.62 -15.68 -16.85
N ALA A 59 6.81 -15.81 -15.81
CA ALA A 59 6.22 -14.68 -15.11
C ALA A 59 7.29 -13.76 -14.48
N TYR A 60 8.36 -14.32 -13.91
CA TYR A 60 9.48 -13.54 -13.39
C TYR A 60 10.30 -12.87 -14.52
N ALA A 61 10.51 -13.56 -15.62
CA ALA A 61 11.20 -13.02 -16.80
C ALA A 61 10.46 -11.80 -17.38
N GLU A 62 9.14 -11.90 -17.56
CA GLU A 62 8.29 -10.80 -18.03
C GLU A 62 8.34 -9.59 -17.07
N ARG A 63 8.28 -9.82 -15.77
CA ARG A 63 8.41 -8.76 -14.77
C ARG A 63 9.79 -8.11 -14.79
N ALA A 64 10.85 -8.89 -14.95
CA ALA A 64 12.21 -8.37 -15.06
C ALA A 64 12.36 -7.49 -16.33
N LEU A 65 11.80 -7.89 -17.47
CA LEU A 65 11.78 -7.07 -18.68
C LEU A 65 10.98 -5.77 -18.49
N CYS A 66 9.87 -5.82 -17.76
CA CYS A 66 9.13 -4.61 -17.40
C CYS A 66 9.98 -3.64 -16.56
N VAL A 67 10.79 -4.16 -15.61
CA VAL A 67 11.74 -3.34 -14.83
C VAL A 67 12.86 -2.80 -15.70
N VAL A 68 13.33 -3.54 -16.70
CA VAL A 68 14.31 -3.06 -17.69
C VAL A 68 13.73 -1.91 -18.49
N ASP A 69 12.57 -2.07 -19.12
CA ASP A 69 11.89 -1.03 -19.91
C ASP A 69 11.72 0.28 -19.11
N GLN A 70 11.13 0.18 -17.90
CA GLN A 70 10.95 1.38 -17.08
C GLN A 70 12.26 2.01 -16.62
N THR A 71 13.35 1.24 -16.54
CA THR A 71 14.68 1.75 -16.19
C THR A 71 15.30 2.48 -17.38
N GLU A 72 15.21 1.91 -18.59
CA GLU A 72 15.68 2.53 -19.83
C GLU A 72 14.98 3.88 -20.04
N ARG A 73 13.66 3.91 -20.01
CA ARG A 73 12.85 5.13 -20.16
C ARG A 73 13.20 6.21 -19.13
N ARG A 74 13.45 5.82 -17.90
CA ARG A 74 13.74 6.78 -16.82
C ARG A 74 15.18 7.28 -16.86
N VAL A 75 16.15 6.40 -17.15
CA VAL A 75 17.59 6.73 -17.04
C VAL A 75 18.10 7.36 -18.32
N PHE A 76 17.76 6.81 -19.47
CA PHE A 76 18.30 7.25 -20.76
C PHE A 76 17.37 8.26 -21.46
N ASP A 77 16.04 8.07 -21.39
CA ASP A 77 15.09 8.97 -22.05
C ASP A 77 14.59 10.09 -21.10
N ALA A 78 15.05 10.10 -19.83
CA ALA A 78 14.64 11.06 -18.81
C ALA A 78 13.13 11.15 -18.59
N GLU A 79 12.38 10.08 -18.86
CA GLU A 79 10.92 10.03 -18.76
C GLU A 79 10.46 9.97 -17.29
N LYS A 80 9.43 10.73 -16.96
CA LYS A 80 8.78 10.72 -15.63
C LYS A 80 7.61 9.74 -15.64
N LEU A 81 7.87 8.49 -15.25
CA LEU A 81 6.83 7.49 -15.11
C LEU A 81 5.93 7.79 -13.89
N SER A 82 4.61 7.66 -14.09
CA SER A 82 3.66 7.75 -12.97
C SER A 82 3.81 6.56 -12.01
N PRO A 83 3.38 6.68 -10.75
CA PRO A 83 3.42 5.55 -9.79
C PRO A 83 2.70 4.28 -10.30
N SER A 84 1.60 4.45 -11.04
CA SER A 84 0.81 3.34 -11.60
C SER A 84 1.51 2.59 -12.74
N GLN A 85 2.53 3.20 -13.36
CA GLN A 85 3.32 2.60 -14.45
C GLN A 85 4.57 1.89 -13.93
N LYS A 86 4.81 1.90 -12.62
CA LYS A 86 6.02 1.35 -12.03
C LYS A 86 5.78 0.00 -11.40
N LEU A 87 6.51 -1.00 -11.85
CA LEU A 87 6.69 -2.25 -11.13
C LEU A 87 7.83 -2.08 -10.13
N VAL A 88 7.56 -2.12 -8.83
CA VAL A 88 8.56 -1.89 -7.78
C VAL A 88 9.09 -3.18 -7.15
N SER A 89 8.40 -4.28 -7.35
CA SER A 89 8.82 -5.61 -6.91
C SER A 89 8.46 -6.66 -7.97
N ILE A 90 9.44 -7.45 -8.39
CA ILE A 90 9.21 -8.59 -9.29
C ILE A 90 8.55 -9.76 -8.56
N PHE A 91 8.70 -9.84 -7.24
CA PHE A 91 8.12 -10.89 -6.38
C PHE A 91 6.68 -10.55 -6.00
N GLU A 92 6.38 -9.28 -5.76
CA GLU A 92 5.07 -8.76 -5.41
C GLU A 92 4.66 -7.66 -6.40
N PRO A 93 4.19 -8.02 -7.61
CA PRO A 93 3.94 -7.06 -8.68
C PRO A 93 2.81 -6.06 -8.35
N HIS A 94 2.00 -6.37 -7.34
CA HIS A 94 0.91 -5.55 -6.85
C HIS A 94 1.32 -4.55 -5.75
N THR A 95 2.63 -4.50 -5.42
CA THR A 95 3.14 -3.55 -4.41
C THR A 95 2.94 -2.11 -4.87
N ASP A 96 2.27 -1.32 -4.04
CA ASP A 96 1.99 0.09 -4.27
C ASP A 96 3.13 1.01 -3.81
N ILE A 97 3.21 2.19 -4.45
CA ILE A 97 4.08 3.29 -4.02
C ILE A 97 3.27 4.24 -3.14
N LEU A 98 3.54 4.21 -1.85
CA LEU A 98 2.86 5.05 -0.87
C LEU A 98 3.69 6.31 -0.58
N CYS A 99 3.31 7.44 -1.19
CA CYS A 99 3.96 8.71 -0.94
C CYS A 99 3.45 9.34 0.36
N LYS A 100 4.33 9.54 1.32
CA LYS A 100 4.11 10.36 2.52
C LYS A 100 4.85 11.70 2.34
N ARG A 101 4.59 12.70 3.21
CA ARG A 101 5.17 14.04 3.09
C ARG A 101 6.68 14.02 2.86
N ASP A 102 7.42 13.23 3.64
CA ASP A 102 8.88 13.23 3.68
C ASP A 102 9.50 11.89 3.29
N SER A 103 8.68 10.92 2.84
CA SER A 103 9.17 9.57 2.52
C SER A 103 8.28 8.84 1.53
N VAL A 104 8.90 7.92 0.80
CA VAL A 104 8.20 6.94 -0.04
C VAL A 104 8.32 5.59 0.66
N VAL A 105 7.19 4.90 0.80
CA VAL A 105 7.11 3.56 1.37
C VAL A 105 6.49 2.64 0.32
N TYR A 106 7.03 1.44 0.19
CA TYR A 106 6.50 0.41 -0.71
C TYR A 106 5.67 -0.58 0.12
N GLY A 107 4.51 -0.97 -0.39
CA GLY A 107 3.61 -1.89 0.30
C GLY A 107 2.15 -1.57 0.03
N HIS A 108 1.26 -2.05 0.90
CA HIS A 108 -0.18 -1.83 0.79
C HIS A 108 -0.70 -0.92 1.87
N LYS A 109 -1.66 -0.09 1.51
CA LYS A 109 -2.45 0.66 2.47
C LYS A 109 -3.54 -0.26 3.02
N VAL A 110 -3.66 -0.33 4.34
CA VAL A 110 -4.70 -1.12 5.01
C VAL A 110 -5.61 -0.19 5.80
N CYS A 111 -6.91 -0.30 5.56
CA CYS A 111 -7.93 0.33 6.38
C CYS A 111 -8.36 -0.65 7.49
N LEU A 112 -8.26 -0.23 8.75
CA LEU A 112 -8.60 -1.05 9.90
C LEU A 112 -9.68 -0.37 10.74
N SER A 113 -10.72 -1.12 11.08
CA SER A 113 -11.78 -0.69 11.99
C SER A 113 -11.76 -1.51 13.28
N PHE A 114 -11.77 -0.82 14.41
CA PHE A 114 -11.70 -1.44 15.74
C PHE A 114 -12.99 -1.24 16.52
N GLY A 115 -13.39 -2.26 17.25
CA GLY A 115 -14.45 -2.17 18.27
C GLY A 115 -13.94 -1.63 19.60
N LYS A 116 -14.88 -1.35 20.51
CA LYS A 116 -14.58 -0.83 21.86
C LYS A 116 -13.66 -1.74 22.69
N THR A 117 -13.70 -3.04 22.43
CA THR A 117 -12.87 -4.05 23.10
C THR A 117 -11.48 -4.23 22.50
N GLY A 118 -11.12 -3.45 21.45
CA GLY A 118 -9.88 -3.60 20.73
C GLY A 118 -9.88 -4.69 19.64
N LEU A 119 -11.01 -5.37 19.44
CA LEU A 119 -11.15 -6.33 18.35
C LEU A 119 -11.19 -5.60 17.00
N VAL A 120 -10.52 -6.18 15.99
CA VAL A 120 -10.67 -5.75 14.61
C VAL A 120 -12.03 -6.19 14.09
N LEU A 121 -12.87 -5.24 13.72
CA LEU A 121 -14.20 -5.47 13.18
C LEU A 121 -14.18 -5.57 11.65
N ALA A 122 -13.28 -4.83 11.01
CA ALA A 122 -13.07 -4.87 9.57
C ALA A 122 -11.61 -4.57 9.24
N ALA A 123 -11.10 -5.21 8.19
CA ALA A 123 -9.78 -4.98 7.63
C ALA A 123 -9.87 -5.06 6.10
N GLU A 124 -9.38 -4.04 5.43
CA GLU A 124 -9.38 -3.98 3.98
C GLU A 124 -7.99 -3.60 3.47
N VAL A 125 -7.45 -4.39 2.57
CA VAL A 125 -6.22 -4.07 1.84
C VAL A 125 -6.62 -3.28 0.60
N LEU A 126 -6.22 -2.02 0.57
CA LEU A 126 -6.59 -1.07 -0.47
C LEU A 126 -5.64 -1.18 -1.66
N ARG A 127 -6.16 -1.00 -2.86
CA ARG A 127 -5.34 -0.88 -4.07
C ARG A 127 -4.92 0.56 -4.27
N GLY A 128 -3.64 0.76 -4.59
CA GLY A 128 -3.09 2.09 -4.76
C GLY A 128 -3.00 2.86 -3.44
N ASN A 129 -3.07 4.17 -3.51
CA ASN A 129 -3.03 5.05 -2.34
C ASN A 129 -4.23 6.01 -2.33
N PRO A 130 -5.48 5.50 -2.19
CA PRO A 130 -6.65 6.35 -2.15
C PRO A 130 -6.59 7.31 -0.95
N ALA A 131 -7.20 8.49 -1.09
CA ALA A 131 -7.30 9.43 0.02
C ALA A 131 -8.18 8.86 1.13
N ASP A 132 -7.78 9.03 2.40
CA ASP A 132 -8.55 8.52 3.54
C ASP A 132 -10.00 9.01 3.53
N SER A 133 -10.23 10.25 3.08
CA SER A 133 -11.56 10.84 3.01
C SER A 133 -12.52 10.12 2.06
N THR A 134 -12.02 9.36 1.09
CA THR A 134 -12.86 8.56 0.18
C THR A 134 -13.23 7.20 0.74
N LEU A 135 -12.62 6.79 1.86
CA LEU A 135 -12.81 5.47 2.47
C LEU A 135 -13.86 5.47 3.59
N THR A 136 -14.38 6.63 3.96
CA THR A 136 -15.21 6.80 5.17
C THR A 136 -16.49 5.97 5.13
N GLU A 137 -17.22 6.03 4.03
CA GLU A 137 -18.49 5.32 3.84
C GLU A 137 -18.26 3.80 3.82
N GLY A 138 -17.36 3.32 2.95
CA GLY A 138 -17.03 1.90 2.83
C GLY A 138 -16.53 1.27 4.13
N ALA A 139 -15.74 2.00 4.94
CA ALA A 139 -15.29 1.51 6.23
C ALA A 139 -16.45 1.27 7.22
N ILE A 140 -17.50 2.09 7.18
CA ILE A 140 -18.69 1.92 8.04
C ILE A 140 -19.56 0.78 7.51
N GLU A 141 -19.80 0.72 6.22
CA GLU A 141 -20.57 -0.35 5.57
C GLU A 141 -19.94 -1.72 5.83
N GLN A 142 -18.60 -1.81 5.78
CA GLN A 142 -17.89 -3.04 6.06
C GLN A 142 -18.03 -3.48 7.54
N VAL A 143 -18.02 -2.52 8.48
CA VAL A 143 -18.32 -2.81 9.90
C VAL A 143 -19.76 -3.25 10.08
N GLN A 144 -20.71 -2.62 9.38
CA GLN A 144 -22.13 -3.02 9.41
C GLN A 144 -22.31 -4.44 8.87
N SER A 145 -21.70 -4.76 7.73
CA SER A 145 -21.76 -6.08 7.12
C SER A 145 -21.21 -7.17 8.05
N ASN A 146 -20.03 -6.91 8.66
CA ASN A 146 -19.37 -7.90 9.51
C ASN A 146 -20.02 -8.09 10.89
N SER A 147 -20.60 -7.01 11.45
CA SER A 147 -21.17 -7.04 12.80
C SER A 147 -22.70 -7.16 12.83
N GLY A 148 -23.37 -7.01 11.70
CA GLY A 148 -24.84 -6.97 11.59
C GLY A 148 -25.48 -5.71 12.19
N LYS A 149 -24.67 -4.69 12.56
CA LYS A 149 -25.16 -3.50 13.26
C LYS A 149 -24.44 -2.24 12.81
N THR A 150 -25.19 -1.15 12.67
CA THR A 150 -24.61 0.17 12.47
C THR A 150 -23.92 0.64 13.76
N PRO A 151 -22.64 1.10 13.68
CA PRO A 151 -21.96 1.65 14.85
C PRO A 151 -22.66 2.95 15.29
N HIS A 152 -23.01 3.03 16.58
CA HIS A 152 -23.65 4.23 17.12
C HIS A 152 -22.68 5.43 17.21
N ASP A 153 -21.44 5.15 17.63
CA ASP A 153 -20.37 6.12 17.82
C ASP A 153 -19.17 5.75 16.92
N VAL A 154 -18.62 6.70 16.20
CA VAL A 154 -17.47 6.49 15.32
C VAL A 154 -16.40 7.54 15.60
N ALA A 155 -15.13 7.10 15.64
CA ALA A 155 -13.97 7.97 15.68
C ALA A 155 -13.01 7.56 14.56
N MET A 156 -12.61 8.50 13.73
CA MET A 156 -11.70 8.28 12.62
C MET A 156 -10.54 9.28 12.65
N ASP A 157 -9.46 8.94 11.97
CA ASP A 157 -8.33 9.84 11.84
C ASP A 157 -8.69 11.10 11.04
N ARG A 158 -7.90 12.16 11.26
CA ARG A 158 -8.10 13.45 10.59
C ARG A 158 -8.02 13.34 9.06
N GLY A 159 -7.37 12.32 8.52
CA GLY A 159 -7.32 12.03 7.09
C GLY A 159 -8.70 11.80 6.46
N PHE A 160 -9.62 11.21 7.22
CA PHE A 160 -11.01 10.94 6.83
C PHE A 160 -11.92 12.17 6.91
N ALA A 161 -11.46 13.26 7.51
CA ALA A 161 -12.29 14.41 7.81
C ALA A 161 -12.70 15.19 6.56
N SER A 162 -14.01 15.34 6.34
CA SER A 162 -14.62 16.32 5.44
C SER A 162 -16.02 16.67 5.95
N ARG A 163 -16.55 17.87 5.55
CA ARG A 163 -17.95 18.22 5.88
C ARG A 163 -18.93 17.22 5.29
N LYS A 164 -18.65 16.77 4.06
CA LYS A 164 -19.45 15.76 3.37
C LYS A 164 -19.49 14.46 4.19
N ASN A 165 -18.33 13.95 4.60
CA ASN A 165 -18.25 12.70 5.35
C ASN A 165 -19.00 12.74 6.69
N VAL A 166 -19.12 13.91 7.34
CA VAL A 166 -19.94 14.03 8.55
C VAL A 166 -21.43 13.77 8.24
N LEU A 167 -21.91 14.22 7.08
CA LEU A 167 -23.29 14.02 6.65
C LEU A 167 -23.50 12.58 6.19
N ASP A 168 -22.64 12.06 5.32
CA ASP A 168 -22.72 10.71 4.77
C ASP A 168 -22.75 9.66 5.92
N VAL A 169 -21.86 9.81 6.92
CA VAL A 169 -21.81 8.92 8.10
C VAL A 169 -23.10 8.97 8.91
N LYS A 170 -23.73 10.14 9.03
CA LYS A 170 -25.02 10.27 9.72
C LYS A 170 -26.18 9.67 8.95
N ASP A 171 -26.14 9.79 7.63
CA ASP A 171 -27.14 9.19 6.72
C ASP A 171 -27.09 7.66 6.77
N LEU A 172 -25.90 7.08 7.02
CA LEU A 172 -25.72 5.64 7.33
C LEU A 172 -26.25 5.22 8.70
N GLY A 173 -26.77 6.15 9.52
CA GLY A 173 -27.36 5.89 10.82
C GLY A 173 -26.42 6.05 12.03
N VAL A 174 -25.18 6.50 11.82
CA VAL A 174 -24.24 6.79 12.92
C VAL A 174 -24.69 8.06 13.64
N GLN A 175 -24.85 7.98 14.95
CA GLN A 175 -25.36 9.10 15.75
C GLN A 175 -24.29 10.15 16.04
N ARG A 176 -23.06 9.71 16.31
CA ARG A 176 -21.98 10.59 16.77
C ARG A 176 -20.65 10.23 16.08
N VAL A 177 -19.98 11.25 15.54
CA VAL A 177 -18.73 11.07 14.82
C VAL A 177 -17.67 12.08 15.27
N ASP A 178 -16.43 11.62 15.47
CA ASP A 178 -15.25 12.45 15.70
C ASP A 178 -14.16 12.17 14.67
N PHE A 179 -13.89 13.16 13.81
CA PHE A 179 -12.76 13.18 12.88
C PHE A 179 -11.57 14.00 13.39
N GLY A 180 -11.60 14.44 14.64
CA GLY A 180 -10.65 15.41 15.19
C GLY A 180 -10.95 16.85 14.73
N GLU A 181 -10.03 17.76 15.03
CA GLU A 181 -10.19 19.19 14.76
C GLU A 181 -9.76 19.57 13.35
N GLY A 182 -10.40 20.59 12.81
CA GLY A 182 -10.04 21.23 11.55
C GLY A 182 -10.99 20.88 10.38
N ARG A 183 -10.60 21.32 9.17
CA ARG A 183 -11.37 21.18 7.91
C ARG A 183 -12.80 21.77 7.97
N GLY A 184 -13.00 22.75 8.86
CA GLY A 184 -14.29 23.48 8.98
C GLY A 184 -15.44 22.60 9.51
N ILE A 185 -15.12 21.53 10.25
CA ILE A 185 -16.10 20.66 10.92
C ILE A 185 -16.39 21.24 12.30
N ASP A 186 -17.67 21.43 12.63
CA ASP A 186 -18.13 21.67 13.99
C ASP A 186 -18.11 20.34 14.76
N THR A 187 -17.01 20.09 15.44
CA THR A 187 -16.79 18.83 16.16
C THR A 187 -17.70 18.62 17.35
N GLU A 188 -18.19 19.70 18.01
CA GLU A 188 -19.14 19.57 19.12
C GLU A 188 -20.51 19.15 18.61
N LYS A 189 -20.96 19.76 17.51
CA LYS A 189 -22.24 19.40 16.87
C LYS A 189 -22.18 17.99 16.28
N ALA A 190 -21.07 17.57 15.69
CA ALA A 190 -20.90 16.23 15.14
C ALA A 190 -20.91 15.14 16.23
N CYS A 191 -20.32 15.41 17.41
CA CYS A 191 -20.25 14.50 18.55
C CYS A 191 -21.44 14.61 19.49
N GLY A 192 -22.25 15.67 19.41
CA GLY A 192 -23.37 15.96 20.29
C GLY A 192 -23.00 16.70 21.57
N ASN A 193 -21.87 16.42 22.21
CA ASN A 193 -21.37 17.18 23.36
C ASN A 193 -19.88 16.93 23.67
N ARG A 194 -19.27 17.81 24.46
CA ARG A 194 -17.84 17.80 24.82
C ARG A 194 -17.39 16.52 25.55
N ARG A 195 -18.27 15.90 26.37
CA ARG A 195 -17.95 14.67 27.11
C ARG A 195 -17.77 13.49 26.14
N ILE A 196 -18.68 13.35 25.18
CA ILE A 196 -18.63 12.30 24.18
C ILE A 196 -17.44 12.49 23.24
N ARG A 197 -17.19 13.71 22.79
CA ARG A 197 -16.01 14.05 22.01
C ARG A 197 -14.71 13.61 22.71
N ARG A 198 -14.58 13.89 24.04
CA ARG A 198 -13.41 13.44 24.81
C ARG A 198 -13.28 11.92 24.83
N LYS A 199 -14.40 11.20 24.94
CA LYS A 199 -14.43 9.72 24.90
C LYS A 199 -13.99 9.19 23.55
N LEU A 200 -14.52 9.72 22.44
CA LEU A 200 -14.17 9.32 21.08
C LEU A 200 -12.70 9.63 20.76
N ARG A 201 -12.20 10.79 21.18
CA ARG A 201 -10.78 11.14 21.04
C ARG A 201 -9.86 10.16 21.78
N ARG A 202 -10.22 9.72 23.00
CA ARG A 202 -9.46 8.70 23.74
C ARG A 202 -9.51 7.34 23.05
N PHE A 203 -10.65 6.98 22.49
CA PHE A 203 -10.79 5.75 21.72
C PHE A 203 -9.90 5.76 20.48
N ARG A 204 -9.87 6.86 19.73
CA ARG A 204 -8.97 7.01 18.57
C ARG A 204 -7.49 6.88 18.97
N ALA A 205 -7.06 7.53 20.04
CA ALA A 205 -5.69 7.40 20.54
C ALA A 205 -5.34 5.94 20.92
N GLY A 206 -6.32 5.19 21.45
CA GLY A 206 -6.16 3.75 21.70
C GLY A 206 -5.98 2.93 20.44
N ALA A 207 -6.65 3.28 19.35
CA ALA A 207 -6.51 2.60 18.06
C ALA A 207 -5.10 2.71 17.48
N GLU A 208 -4.42 3.85 17.65
CA GLU A 208 -3.01 4.02 17.26
C GLU A 208 -2.09 3.01 17.99
N GLY A 209 -2.34 2.76 19.26
CA GLY A 209 -1.64 1.75 20.05
C GLY A 209 -1.89 0.32 19.53
N LEU A 210 -3.13 0.01 19.17
CA LEU A 210 -3.49 -1.29 18.56
C LEU A 210 -2.81 -1.50 17.21
N ILE A 211 -2.81 -0.50 16.34
CA ILE A 211 -2.09 -0.56 15.05
C ILE A 211 -0.60 -0.80 15.28
N SER A 212 0.00 -0.10 16.25
CA SER A 212 1.41 -0.29 16.59
C SER A 212 1.69 -1.70 17.12
N TRP A 213 0.78 -2.27 17.91
CA TRP A 213 0.87 -3.64 18.39
C TRP A 213 0.75 -4.65 17.24
N LEU A 214 -0.23 -4.51 16.36
CA LEU A 214 -0.40 -5.36 15.17
C LEU A 214 0.86 -5.37 14.31
N LYS A 215 1.42 -4.19 14.03
CA LYS A 215 2.65 -4.07 13.23
C LYS A 215 3.85 -4.80 13.86
N ARG A 216 3.97 -4.79 15.19
CA ARG A 216 5.08 -5.44 15.89
C ARG A 216 4.86 -6.94 16.10
N SER A 217 3.66 -7.32 16.53
CA SER A 217 3.35 -8.70 16.93
C SER A 217 3.04 -9.61 15.74
N LEU A 218 2.44 -9.07 14.68
CA LEU A 218 2.10 -9.82 13.46
C LEU A 218 3.05 -9.53 12.29
N GLN A 219 4.15 -8.84 12.55
CA GLN A 219 5.16 -8.50 11.54
C GLN A 219 4.59 -7.81 10.28
N MET A 220 3.49 -7.06 10.42
CA MET A 220 2.83 -6.35 9.32
C MET A 220 3.63 -5.16 8.76
N ARG A 221 4.90 -5.01 9.15
CA ARG A 221 5.81 -3.98 8.61
C ARG A 221 6.54 -4.42 7.35
N GLU A 222 6.71 -5.71 7.18
CA GLU A 222 7.50 -6.31 6.11
C GLU A 222 6.64 -7.33 5.39
N SER A 223 6.58 -7.21 4.08
CA SER A 223 6.12 -8.26 3.20
C SER A 223 7.24 -9.31 3.10
N ARG A 224 6.90 -10.58 3.30
CA ARG A 224 7.84 -11.69 3.17
C ARG A 224 7.58 -12.43 1.88
#